data_4fa8a1d8ed6c03051d3b833c94c89ac0
#
_entry.id   4fa8a1d8ed6c03051d3b833c94c89ac0
#
_cell.length_a   1.000
_cell.length_b   1.000
_cell.length_c   1.000
_cell.angle_alpha   90.00
_cell.angle_beta   90.00
_cell.angle_gamma   90.00
#
_symmetry.space_group_name_H-M   'P 1'
#
loop_
_entity.id
_entity.type
_entity.pdbx_description
1 polymer ?
#
loop_
_entity_poly.entity_id
_entity_poly.type
_entity_poly.pdbx_seq_one_letter_code
_entity_poly.pdbx_strand_id
1 'polypeptide(L)'
;MADIKRKQTVKEAADAEVKKKPFDPDKARVVEVTDFGVVPDTGEDQALAVYRAILHCRTIPGAILWFPPGRYDFWPELAYEGDFTISNHDNDGSRRVAFPLKGMKNFTLEAAGAEFIFHSLIIPFWLEDCENVRLTGFKVDWDIPMMGQGTVVAAGEDWFDIAMDEGYSYRVADGKLVFRGEGWERDVWGLLEFDPGTRATAYGSADQWSYDSYGVLSVEEREPGLIRYTGNRSARHPVNGNKMIFRCGQRDHPAIAISGCSGIRVEEVTIYHALGMGVIAQNSRDVTLHRFQVMLRPGTSRVFSTKADATHFVYCSGTVSLTECLLEYQLDDPCNIHGIYGSIVRRLASDTLLVRLVHGQQQGIEIAEAGEYLTFVSGKTLQACGVMELAAVERVNREYMVMVFAGEIPAEVESGDAVENRERSADVVIRGCIVRKNRARGLLLTSPGQVLVEDNDISAPGAGIKICGDVNFWFESGATRRIVIRNNRFGDCNYAYPSWGKAVIDIDPVVKNLDPRYGYYHGEIIIEGNRFRTFDRGLVRGHSLARLVFRDNRVEPSGTYPPHGGAVEAVELRACGQVEADGNSFAGLPGRLRLDDRLLELSGEVRLGSE
;
A
#
# COMPACT_ATOMS: atom_id res chain seq x y z
N MET A 1 33.14 23.14 -7.94
CA MET A 1 33.86 22.84 -9.23
C MET A 1 34.09 21.35 -9.43
N ALA A 2 34.34 20.54 -8.43
CA ALA A 2 34.48 19.10 -8.56
C ALA A 2 33.16 18.40 -8.94
N ASP A 3 32.05 18.81 -8.38
CA ASP A 3 30.71 18.25 -8.68
C ASP A 3 30.20 18.53 -10.10
N ILE A 4 30.50 19.72 -10.62
CA ILE A 4 30.12 20.07 -12.02
C ILE A 4 30.92 19.24 -13.02
N LYS A 5 32.20 19.01 -12.75
CA LYS A 5 33.04 18.15 -13.60
C LYS A 5 32.58 16.67 -13.53
N ARG A 6 32.15 16.19 -12.36
CA ARG A 6 31.66 14.81 -12.19
C ARG A 6 30.31 14.59 -12.92
N LYS A 7 29.39 15.55 -12.86
CA LYS A 7 28.11 15.50 -13.62
C LYS A 7 28.32 15.55 -15.14
N GLN A 8 29.32 16.31 -15.63
CA GLN A 8 29.69 16.33 -17.03
C GLN A 8 30.27 14.97 -17.48
N THR A 9 31.15 14.37 -16.70
CA THR A 9 31.81 13.09 -17.02
C THR A 9 30.80 11.93 -17.08
N VAL A 10 29.79 11.92 -16.20
CA VAL A 10 28.73 10.90 -16.21
C VAL A 10 27.80 11.07 -17.42
N LYS A 11 27.49 12.33 -17.79
CA LYS A 11 26.70 12.61 -19.00
C LYS A 11 27.47 12.26 -20.29
N GLU A 12 28.74 12.57 -20.34
CA GLU A 12 29.62 12.23 -21.46
C GLU A 12 29.85 10.70 -21.57
N ALA A 13 29.91 9.97 -20.45
CA ALA A 13 30.00 8.51 -20.43
C ALA A 13 28.69 7.84 -20.89
N ALA A 14 27.54 8.44 -20.58
CA ALA A 14 26.24 7.94 -21.04
C ALA A 14 26.04 8.13 -22.55
N ASP A 15 26.66 9.19 -23.11
CA ASP A 15 26.59 9.50 -24.56
C ASP A 15 27.69 8.80 -25.39
N ALA A 16 28.54 7.94 -24.79
CA ALA A 16 29.56 7.21 -25.51
C ALA A 16 28.96 6.24 -26.55
N GLU A 17 29.45 6.27 -27.78
CA GLU A 17 28.95 5.46 -28.89
C GLU A 17 28.93 3.96 -28.59
N VAL A 18 27.72 3.37 -28.63
CA VAL A 18 27.51 1.92 -28.56
C VAL A 18 27.89 1.31 -29.94
N LYS A 19 28.81 0.35 -29.94
CA LYS A 19 29.19 -0.37 -31.18
C LYS A 19 27.97 -1.08 -31.75
N LYS A 20 27.52 -0.68 -32.93
CA LYS A 20 26.40 -1.29 -33.67
C LYS A 20 26.79 -2.70 -34.13
N LYS A 21 26.11 -3.74 -33.66
CA LYS A 21 26.10 -5.09 -34.24
C LYS A 21 25.30 -5.08 -35.55
N PRO A 22 25.53 -6.03 -36.50
CA PRO A 22 24.72 -6.13 -37.71
C PRO A 22 23.23 -6.35 -37.39
N PHE A 23 22.36 -5.68 -38.12
CA PHE A 23 20.91 -5.71 -37.94
C PHE A 23 20.34 -7.07 -38.41
N ASP A 24 19.78 -7.83 -37.48
CA ASP A 24 18.98 -9.04 -37.72
C ASP A 24 17.51 -8.70 -37.40
N PRO A 25 16.59 -8.70 -38.39
CA PRO A 25 15.19 -8.27 -38.21
C PRO A 25 14.43 -9.09 -37.14
N ASP A 26 14.75 -10.37 -36.99
CA ASP A 26 14.07 -11.26 -36.03
C ASP A 26 14.66 -11.17 -34.62
N LYS A 27 15.89 -10.66 -34.47
CA LYS A 27 16.57 -10.38 -33.21
C LYS A 27 16.62 -8.89 -32.86
N ALA A 28 16.15 -8.03 -33.74
CA ALA A 28 16.32 -6.57 -33.69
C ALA A 28 15.68 -5.89 -32.47
N ARG A 29 14.84 -6.59 -31.69
CA ARG A 29 14.16 -6.07 -30.49
C ARG A 29 14.80 -6.49 -29.19
N VAL A 30 15.63 -7.54 -29.19
CA VAL A 30 16.30 -8.00 -27.96
C VAL A 30 17.61 -7.25 -27.78
N VAL A 31 17.74 -6.58 -26.66
CA VAL A 31 18.94 -5.86 -26.21
C VAL A 31 19.49 -6.61 -25.02
N GLU A 32 20.64 -7.25 -25.18
CA GLU A 32 21.30 -7.95 -24.09
C GLU A 32 22.07 -6.95 -23.22
N VAL A 33 21.81 -6.92 -21.91
CA VAL A 33 22.49 -5.97 -21.01
C VAL A 33 24.00 -6.15 -20.99
N THR A 34 24.49 -7.35 -21.27
CA THR A 34 25.92 -7.69 -21.36
C THR A 34 26.65 -6.91 -22.44
N ASP A 35 25.96 -6.47 -23.52
CA ASP A 35 26.53 -5.62 -24.58
C ASP A 35 26.88 -4.20 -24.08
N PHE A 36 26.36 -3.82 -22.90
CA PHE A 36 26.61 -2.54 -22.24
C PHE A 36 27.58 -2.65 -21.06
N GLY A 37 28.11 -3.85 -20.82
CA GLY A 37 29.05 -4.13 -19.73
C GLY A 37 28.37 -4.51 -18.43
N VAL A 38 27.06 -4.82 -18.44
CA VAL A 38 26.36 -5.37 -17.26
C VAL A 38 26.74 -6.84 -17.12
N VAL A 39 27.31 -7.23 -15.98
CA VAL A 39 27.80 -8.58 -15.75
C VAL A 39 27.23 -9.11 -14.43
N PRO A 40 26.59 -10.29 -14.41
CA PRO A 40 26.09 -10.89 -13.18
C PRO A 40 27.22 -11.34 -12.25
N ASP A 41 26.91 -11.48 -10.97
CA ASP A 41 27.74 -12.11 -9.91
C ASP A 41 29.12 -11.46 -9.68
N THR A 42 29.28 -10.19 -10.03
CA THR A 42 30.55 -9.45 -9.83
C THR A 42 30.62 -8.74 -8.48
N GLY A 43 29.46 -8.39 -7.89
CA GLY A 43 29.39 -7.50 -6.72
C GLY A 43 29.77 -6.05 -7.03
N GLU A 44 29.81 -5.66 -8.31
CA GLU A 44 30.11 -4.29 -8.76
C GLU A 44 28.82 -3.54 -9.13
N ASP A 45 28.85 -2.20 -9.05
CA ASP A 45 27.70 -1.35 -9.38
C ASP A 45 27.35 -1.42 -10.87
N GLN A 46 26.15 -1.88 -11.16
CA GLN A 46 25.60 -2.00 -12.52
C GLN A 46 24.77 -0.78 -12.97
N ALA A 47 24.54 0.21 -12.10
CA ALA A 47 23.57 1.28 -12.34
C ALA A 47 23.85 2.08 -13.63
N LEU A 48 25.09 2.51 -13.85
CA LEU A 48 25.46 3.27 -15.05
C LEU A 48 25.34 2.44 -16.33
N ALA A 49 25.78 1.19 -16.29
CA ALA A 49 25.74 0.28 -17.44
C ALA A 49 24.30 -0.03 -17.85
N VAL A 50 23.44 -0.30 -16.87
CA VAL A 50 21.99 -0.50 -17.07
C VAL A 50 21.33 0.78 -17.62
N TYR A 51 21.67 1.95 -17.10
CA TYR A 51 21.15 3.22 -17.62
C TYR A 51 21.47 3.41 -19.11
N ARG A 52 22.68 3.08 -19.53
CA ARG A 52 23.09 3.13 -20.96
C ARG A 52 22.28 2.16 -21.81
N ALA A 53 22.02 0.94 -21.33
CA ALA A 53 21.17 -0.03 -22.01
C ALA A 53 19.73 0.48 -22.15
N ILE A 54 19.15 1.11 -21.11
CA ILE A 54 17.82 1.73 -21.16
C ILE A 54 17.77 2.86 -22.19
N LEU A 55 18.78 3.74 -22.23
CA LEU A 55 18.87 4.81 -23.24
C LEU A 55 18.89 4.25 -24.67
N HIS A 56 19.59 3.14 -24.88
CA HIS A 56 19.60 2.46 -26.17
C HIS A 56 18.23 1.88 -26.52
N CYS A 57 17.56 1.22 -25.56
CA CYS A 57 16.21 0.67 -25.78
C CYS A 57 15.19 1.73 -26.20
N ARG A 58 15.33 2.99 -25.75
CA ARG A 58 14.44 4.10 -26.17
C ARG A 58 14.47 4.36 -27.67
N THR A 59 15.54 3.98 -28.35
CA THR A 59 15.70 4.17 -29.80
C THR A 59 15.12 3.01 -30.63
N ILE A 60 14.65 1.94 -29.96
CA ILE A 60 14.19 0.71 -30.61
C ILE A 60 12.71 0.48 -30.26
N PRO A 61 11.78 0.63 -31.22
CA PRO A 61 10.37 0.35 -30.96
C PRO A 61 10.14 -1.11 -30.56
N GLY A 62 9.50 -1.34 -29.41
CA GLY A 62 9.22 -2.69 -28.90
C GLY A 62 10.46 -3.42 -28.38
N ALA A 63 11.44 -2.69 -27.86
CA ALA A 63 12.66 -3.27 -27.31
C ALA A 63 12.37 -4.23 -26.14
N ILE A 64 13.13 -5.31 -26.11
CA ILE A 64 13.19 -6.26 -25.00
C ILE A 64 14.59 -6.13 -24.38
N LEU A 65 14.68 -5.57 -23.16
CA LEU A 65 15.93 -5.54 -22.40
C LEU A 65 16.05 -6.84 -21.62
N TRP A 66 16.98 -7.67 -22.04
CA TRP A 66 17.15 -9.01 -21.47
C TRP A 66 18.35 -9.10 -20.52
N PHE A 67 18.10 -9.71 -19.35
CA PHE A 67 19.11 -9.97 -18.33
C PHE A 67 19.37 -11.48 -18.20
N PRO A 68 20.62 -11.94 -18.29
CA PRO A 68 20.97 -13.30 -17.86
C PRO A 68 20.60 -13.55 -16.40
N PRO A 69 20.38 -14.83 -15.99
CA PRO A 69 20.27 -15.18 -14.58
C PRO A 69 21.54 -14.80 -13.80
N GLY A 70 21.40 -14.40 -12.53
CA GLY A 70 22.49 -14.05 -11.64
C GLY A 70 22.17 -12.85 -10.75
N ARG A 71 23.11 -12.50 -9.87
CA ARG A 71 23.00 -11.35 -8.97
C ARG A 71 23.54 -10.09 -9.66
N TYR A 72 22.83 -8.99 -9.48
CA TYR A 72 23.22 -7.65 -9.97
C TYR A 72 23.08 -6.65 -8.83
N ASP A 73 24.15 -5.93 -8.54
CA ASP A 73 24.22 -4.99 -7.44
C ASP A 73 24.11 -3.54 -7.93
N PHE A 74 23.40 -2.69 -7.18
CA PHE A 74 23.11 -1.31 -7.56
C PHE A 74 23.32 -0.36 -6.39
N TRP A 75 24.19 0.63 -6.56
CA TRP A 75 24.43 1.73 -5.60
C TRP A 75 23.91 3.06 -6.14
N PRO A 76 23.62 4.03 -5.24
CA PRO A 76 23.10 5.34 -5.66
C PRO A 76 24.14 6.22 -6.38
N GLU A 77 25.44 5.98 -6.21
CA GLU A 77 26.51 6.86 -6.67
C GLU A 77 26.50 7.09 -8.17
N LEU A 78 26.28 6.06 -8.97
CA LEU A 78 26.25 6.10 -10.43
C LEU A 78 24.83 5.98 -11.01
N ALA A 79 23.82 5.91 -10.16
CA ALA A 79 22.42 5.86 -10.59
C ALA A 79 21.92 7.19 -11.12
N TYR A 80 20.89 7.15 -11.96
CA TYR A 80 20.21 8.33 -12.48
C TYR A 80 19.65 9.18 -11.33
N GLU A 81 19.77 10.51 -11.43
CA GLU A 81 19.19 11.44 -10.47
C GLU A 81 18.07 12.26 -11.12
N GLY A 82 16.93 12.36 -10.45
CA GLY A 82 15.81 13.18 -10.87
C GLY A 82 14.94 13.61 -9.71
N ASP A 83 14.06 14.57 -9.96
CA ASP A 83 13.07 15.04 -8.98
C ASP A 83 11.79 14.24 -9.15
N PHE A 84 11.30 13.68 -8.04
CA PHE A 84 10.14 12.81 -8.00
C PHE A 84 9.18 13.20 -6.89
N THR A 85 7.88 13.14 -7.18
CA THR A 85 6.82 13.19 -6.19
C THR A 85 6.15 11.81 -6.15
N ILE A 86 6.25 11.15 -5.00
CA ILE A 86 5.66 9.82 -4.79
C ILE A 86 4.60 9.96 -3.70
N SER A 87 3.34 9.70 -4.06
CA SER A 87 2.23 9.69 -3.11
C SER A 87 2.47 8.67 -2.00
N ASN A 88 1.91 8.93 -0.82
CA ASN A 88 1.94 8.02 0.32
C ASN A 88 3.35 7.61 0.79
N HIS A 89 4.37 8.40 0.40
CA HIS A 89 5.74 8.32 0.88
C HIS A 89 6.14 9.60 1.61
N ASP A 90 7.15 9.51 2.47
CA ASP A 90 7.53 10.62 3.37
C ASP A 90 8.55 11.56 2.77
N ASN A 91 9.10 11.21 1.61
CA ASN A 91 10.11 12.00 0.92
C ASN A 91 9.73 12.25 -0.52
N ASP A 92 10.02 13.45 -0.99
CA ASP A 92 10.01 13.81 -2.40
C ASP A 92 11.20 14.75 -2.71
N GLY A 93 11.34 15.14 -3.98
CA GLY A 93 12.49 15.87 -4.49
C GLY A 93 13.49 14.95 -5.16
N SER A 94 14.77 15.36 -5.14
CA SER A 94 15.83 14.65 -5.87
C SER A 94 16.10 13.26 -5.30
N ARG A 95 16.08 12.24 -6.16
CA ARG A 95 16.30 10.83 -5.82
C ARG A 95 17.19 10.14 -6.84
N ARG A 96 17.84 9.07 -6.39
CA ARG A 96 18.63 8.17 -7.22
C ARG A 96 17.76 6.99 -7.66
N VAL A 97 17.84 6.62 -8.94
CA VAL A 97 17.03 5.57 -9.55
C VAL A 97 17.91 4.65 -10.39
N ALA A 98 17.84 3.34 -10.15
CA ALA A 98 18.61 2.37 -10.90
C ALA A 98 18.04 2.14 -12.31
N PHE A 99 16.71 2.01 -12.42
CA PHE A 99 16.00 1.78 -13.70
C PHE A 99 15.04 2.95 -13.98
N PRO A 100 15.52 4.09 -14.54
CA PRO A 100 14.69 5.24 -14.89
C PRO A 100 14.00 5.02 -16.24
N LEU A 101 12.85 4.38 -16.24
CA LEU A 101 12.03 4.10 -17.41
C LEU A 101 11.09 5.28 -17.66
N LYS A 102 11.54 6.25 -18.47
CA LYS A 102 10.76 7.46 -18.79
C LYS A 102 10.34 7.47 -20.26
N GLY A 103 9.02 7.65 -20.53
CA GLY A 103 8.47 7.74 -21.89
C GLY A 103 8.68 6.47 -22.72
N MET A 104 8.86 5.32 -22.07
CA MET A 104 9.04 4.05 -22.77
C MET A 104 7.71 3.59 -23.37
N LYS A 105 7.76 3.10 -24.64
CA LYS A 105 6.57 2.57 -25.32
C LYS A 105 6.81 1.17 -25.84
N ASN A 106 5.84 0.27 -25.59
CA ASN A 106 5.89 -1.13 -26.02
C ASN A 106 7.20 -1.83 -25.61
N PHE A 107 7.64 -1.60 -24.36
CA PHE A 107 8.93 -2.06 -23.84
C PHE A 107 8.75 -3.25 -22.89
N THR A 108 9.68 -4.20 -22.95
CA THR A 108 9.75 -5.31 -22.00
C THR A 108 11.12 -5.34 -21.34
N LEU A 109 11.13 -5.44 -19.99
CA LEU A 109 12.29 -5.87 -19.23
C LEU A 109 12.08 -7.34 -18.86
N GLU A 110 12.91 -8.22 -19.40
CA GLU A 110 12.86 -9.66 -19.17
C GLU A 110 14.13 -10.10 -18.42
N ALA A 111 13.94 -10.61 -17.20
CA ALA A 111 15.06 -10.92 -16.33
C ALA A 111 14.83 -12.21 -15.52
N ALA A 112 14.38 -13.27 -16.19
CA ALA A 112 14.10 -14.56 -15.56
C ALA A 112 15.34 -15.14 -14.88
N GLY A 113 15.27 -15.30 -13.54
CA GLY A 113 16.35 -15.76 -12.71
C GLY A 113 17.34 -14.69 -12.25
N ALA A 114 17.16 -13.44 -12.62
CA ALA A 114 17.96 -12.33 -12.10
C ALA A 114 17.52 -11.91 -10.69
N GLU A 115 18.50 -11.62 -9.82
CA GLU A 115 18.31 -10.99 -8.52
C GLU A 115 18.94 -9.60 -8.54
N PHE A 116 18.12 -8.57 -8.37
CA PHE A 116 18.57 -7.18 -8.27
C PHE A 116 18.70 -6.82 -6.79
N ILE A 117 19.92 -6.57 -6.36
CA ILE A 117 20.27 -6.24 -4.97
C ILE A 117 20.61 -4.77 -4.91
N PHE A 118 19.91 -4.06 -4.05
CA PHE A 118 20.07 -2.63 -3.89
C PHE A 118 20.82 -2.30 -2.62
N HIS A 119 21.58 -1.23 -2.67
CA HIS A 119 22.39 -0.72 -1.58
C HIS A 119 21.98 0.70 -1.25
N SER A 120 22.06 1.06 0.05
CA SER A 120 21.75 2.41 0.51
C SER A 120 20.35 2.92 0.10
N LEU A 121 20.23 4.22 -0.17
CA LEU A 121 18.97 4.92 -0.51
C LEU A 121 18.84 5.09 -2.03
N ILE A 122 18.18 4.15 -2.66
CA ILE A 122 17.97 4.13 -4.11
C ILE A 122 16.56 3.63 -4.43
N ILE A 123 15.92 4.20 -5.45
CA ILE A 123 14.67 3.67 -6.03
C ILE A 123 15.07 2.63 -7.08
N PRO A 124 14.65 1.37 -6.97
CA PRO A 124 14.90 0.36 -7.99
C PRO A 124 14.33 0.75 -9.36
N PHE A 125 13.00 0.89 -9.45
CA PHE A 125 12.31 1.14 -10.70
C PHE A 125 11.43 2.37 -10.61
N TRP A 126 11.62 3.29 -11.55
CA TRP A 126 10.76 4.45 -11.78
C TRP A 126 10.24 4.44 -13.21
N LEU A 127 8.92 4.24 -13.36
CA LEU A 127 8.22 4.34 -14.63
C LEU A 127 7.47 5.67 -14.67
N GLU A 128 7.75 6.50 -15.67
CA GLU A 128 7.10 7.80 -15.84
C GLU A 128 6.68 7.96 -17.30
N ASP A 129 5.40 8.32 -17.52
CA ASP A 129 4.83 8.57 -18.85
C ASP A 129 5.06 7.40 -19.83
N CYS A 130 5.00 6.18 -19.32
CA CYS A 130 5.21 4.97 -20.11
C CYS A 130 3.90 4.41 -20.66
N GLU A 131 3.99 3.72 -21.81
CA GLU A 131 2.85 3.10 -22.50
C GLU A 131 3.19 1.64 -22.89
N ASN A 132 2.33 0.69 -22.48
CA ASN A 132 2.51 -0.75 -22.77
C ASN A 132 3.89 -1.28 -22.33
N VAL A 133 4.22 -1.15 -21.03
CA VAL A 133 5.49 -1.64 -20.47
C VAL A 133 5.25 -2.90 -19.65
N ARG A 134 6.11 -3.90 -19.86
CA ARG A 134 6.11 -5.15 -19.12
C ARG A 134 7.43 -5.34 -18.37
N LEU A 135 7.34 -5.60 -17.06
CA LEU A 135 8.46 -6.00 -16.20
C LEU A 135 8.25 -7.44 -15.77
N THR A 136 9.23 -8.35 -16.01
CA THR A 136 8.99 -9.76 -15.73
C THR A 136 10.21 -10.55 -15.24
N GLY A 137 9.97 -11.49 -14.31
CA GLY A 137 10.83 -12.63 -14.01
C GLY A 137 11.95 -12.38 -12.99
N PHE A 138 12.07 -11.23 -12.37
CA PHE A 138 13.17 -10.87 -11.47
C PHE A 138 12.78 -10.84 -9.99
N LYS A 139 13.80 -10.76 -9.15
CA LYS A 139 13.68 -10.58 -7.71
C LYS A 139 14.37 -9.29 -7.27
N VAL A 140 13.82 -8.64 -6.24
CA VAL A 140 14.32 -7.39 -5.64
C VAL A 140 14.59 -7.61 -4.16
N ASP A 141 15.75 -7.20 -3.70
CA ASP A 141 16.08 -7.14 -2.27
C ASP A 141 17.09 -6.02 -2.00
N TRP A 142 17.31 -5.72 -0.73
CA TRP A 142 18.41 -4.90 -0.24
C TRP A 142 19.43 -5.77 0.48
N ASP A 143 20.71 -5.48 0.27
CA ASP A 143 21.81 -6.17 0.95
C ASP A 143 21.72 -5.97 2.47
N ILE A 144 21.48 -4.71 2.90
CA ILE A 144 21.21 -4.35 4.30
C ILE A 144 19.80 -3.76 4.39
N PRO A 145 18.82 -4.52 4.94
CA PRO A 145 17.48 -4.00 5.14
C PRO A 145 17.48 -2.81 6.11
N MET A 146 16.66 -1.77 5.81
CA MET A 146 16.54 -0.58 6.66
C MET A 146 15.55 -0.81 7.83
N MET A 147 15.65 -1.92 8.47
CA MET A 147 14.93 -2.30 9.68
C MET A 147 15.74 -3.37 10.40
N GLY A 148 15.44 -3.59 11.68
CA GLY A 148 16.07 -4.65 12.44
C GLY A 148 15.04 -5.52 13.13
N GLN A 149 15.50 -6.62 13.69
CA GLN A 149 14.70 -7.53 14.49
C GLN A 149 15.52 -8.18 15.61
N GLY A 150 14.81 -8.66 16.62
CA GLY A 150 15.41 -9.41 17.72
C GLY A 150 14.38 -10.30 18.39
N THR A 151 14.82 -11.06 19.40
CA THR A 151 13.96 -11.97 20.15
C THR A 151 13.75 -11.43 21.57
N VAL A 152 12.52 -11.34 22.03
CA VAL A 152 12.20 -11.00 23.43
C VAL A 152 12.69 -12.14 24.32
N VAL A 153 13.61 -11.86 25.25
CA VAL A 153 14.21 -12.87 26.13
C VAL A 153 13.76 -12.74 27.57
N ALA A 154 13.33 -11.55 27.99
CA ALA A 154 12.77 -11.30 29.31
C ALA A 154 11.86 -10.08 29.30
N ALA A 155 10.86 -10.05 30.19
CA ALA A 155 10.01 -8.89 30.39
C ALA A 155 9.64 -8.78 31.88
N GLY A 156 9.65 -7.55 32.41
CA GLY A 156 9.21 -7.19 33.75
C GLY A 156 8.04 -6.20 33.71
N GLU A 157 7.71 -5.59 34.84
CA GLU A 157 6.56 -4.70 34.98
C GLU A 157 6.69 -3.45 34.09
N ASP A 158 7.89 -2.86 33.98
CA ASP A 158 8.15 -1.62 33.25
C ASP A 158 9.32 -1.73 32.25
N TRP A 159 9.81 -2.93 31.98
CA TRP A 159 10.94 -3.17 31.09
C TRP A 159 10.81 -4.49 30.33
N PHE A 160 11.56 -4.59 29.23
CA PHE A 160 11.79 -5.86 28.51
C PHE A 160 13.16 -5.86 27.82
N ASP A 161 13.72 -7.05 27.68
CA ASP A 161 15.00 -7.30 27.04
C ASP A 161 14.80 -8.00 25.70
N ILE A 162 15.55 -7.54 24.70
CA ILE A 162 15.56 -8.09 23.35
C ILE A 162 16.98 -8.50 22.99
N ALA A 163 17.18 -9.77 22.68
CA ALA A 163 18.39 -10.25 22.04
C ALA A 163 18.32 -9.93 20.55
N MET A 164 19.27 -9.12 20.07
CA MET A 164 19.33 -8.70 18.66
C MET A 164 19.71 -9.88 17.78
N ASP A 165 19.04 -10.02 16.65
CA ASP A 165 19.40 -11.01 15.65
C ASP A 165 20.72 -10.60 14.95
N GLU A 166 21.50 -11.56 14.49
CA GLU A 166 22.74 -11.30 13.74
C GLU A 166 22.47 -10.61 12.40
N GLY A 167 23.46 -9.85 11.91
CA GLY A 167 23.41 -9.19 10.61
C GLY A 167 22.83 -7.77 10.62
N TYR A 168 22.38 -7.26 11.78
CA TYR A 168 21.92 -5.88 11.91
C TYR A 168 22.95 -5.01 12.63
N SER A 169 23.35 -3.90 11.99
CA SER A 169 24.26 -2.93 12.61
C SER A 169 23.46 -1.84 13.31
N TYR A 170 23.74 -1.60 14.58
CA TYR A 170 23.05 -0.61 15.40
C TYR A 170 23.98 0.03 16.42
N ARG A 171 23.52 1.06 17.08
CA ARG A 171 24.12 1.64 18.28
C ARG A 171 23.01 2.16 19.21
N VAL A 172 23.32 2.24 20.49
CA VAL A 172 22.47 2.97 21.44
C VAL A 172 23.13 4.34 21.70
N ALA A 173 22.37 5.40 21.49
CA ALA A 173 22.82 6.78 21.70
C ALA A 173 21.68 7.60 22.29
N ASP A 174 21.97 8.38 23.34
CA ASP A 174 21.02 9.28 24.00
C ASP A 174 19.72 8.59 24.42
N GLY A 175 19.82 7.33 24.88
CA GLY A 175 18.68 6.51 25.29
C GLY A 175 17.79 6.02 24.15
N LYS A 176 18.28 6.04 22.90
CA LYS A 176 17.58 5.56 21.70
C LYS A 176 18.37 4.48 20.99
N LEU A 177 17.67 3.54 20.38
CA LEU A 177 18.25 2.58 19.45
C LEU A 177 18.27 3.18 18.04
N VAL A 178 19.43 3.14 17.40
CA VAL A 178 19.66 3.67 16.04
C VAL A 178 20.22 2.55 15.19
N PHE A 179 19.54 2.19 14.11
CA PHE A 179 20.04 1.28 13.09
C PHE A 179 20.85 2.05 12.06
N ARG A 180 21.84 1.38 11.50
CA ARG A 180 22.71 1.95 10.47
C ARG A 180 23.03 0.94 9.37
N GLY A 181 23.21 1.44 8.19
CA GLY A 181 23.66 0.68 7.02
C GLY A 181 24.52 1.55 6.12
N GLU A 182 24.64 1.16 4.86
CA GLU A 182 25.41 1.89 3.87
C GLU A 182 24.78 3.27 3.61
N GLY A 183 25.46 4.34 4.05
CA GLY A 183 25.05 5.72 3.82
C GLY A 183 23.79 6.18 4.57
N TRP A 184 23.31 5.44 5.57
CA TRP A 184 22.16 5.84 6.36
C TRP A 184 22.27 5.47 7.84
N GLU A 185 21.68 6.29 8.69
CA GLU A 185 21.36 6.02 10.09
C GLU A 185 19.89 6.41 10.34
N ARG A 186 19.16 5.59 11.10
CA ARG A 186 17.73 5.81 11.40
C ARG A 186 17.39 5.43 12.82
N ASP A 187 16.73 6.34 13.53
CA ASP A 187 16.15 6.09 14.84
C ASP A 187 15.00 5.09 14.75
N VAL A 188 14.89 4.24 15.76
CA VAL A 188 13.71 3.40 15.96
C VAL A 188 12.60 4.26 16.58
N TRP A 189 11.43 4.26 15.93
CA TRP A 189 10.27 5.01 16.39
C TRP A 189 9.11 4.12 16.83
N GLY A 190 9.11 2.83 16.50
CA GLY A 190 8.07 1.90 16.88
C GLY A 190 8.53 0.45 16.85
N LEU A 191 7.83 -0.39 17.57
CA LEU A 191 8.08 -1.82 17.68
C LEU A 191 6.84 -2.60 17.30
N LEU A 192 7.03 -3.76 16.66
CA LEU A 192 5.94 -4.67 16.32
C LEU A 192 6.31 -6.09 16.72
N GLU A 193 5.46 -6.71 17.53
CA GLU A 193 5.67 -8.06 18.05
C GLU A 193 5.10 -9.10 17.06
N PHE A 194 5.92 -10.10 16.73
CA PHE A 194 5.56 -11.26 15.92
C PHE A 194 5.68 -12.56 16.70
N ASP A 195 4.68 -13.39 16.57
CA ASP A 195 4.67 -14.74 17.14
C ASP A 195 5.42 -15.69 16.19
N PRO A 196 6.52 -16.33 16.62
CA PRO A 196 7.32 -17.21 15.77
C PRO A 196 6.59 -18.51 15.40
N GLY A 197 5.59 -18.95 16.18
CA GLY A 197 4.80 -20.14 15.91
C GLY A 197 3.83 -19.94 14.75
N THR A 198 3.08 -18.86 14.77
CA THR A 198 2.16 -18.48 13.68
C THR A 198 2.88 -17.77 12.53
N ARG A 199 4.06 -17.22 12.82
CA ARG A 199 4.84 -16.36 11.92
C ARG A 199 4.02 -15.17 11.43
N ALA A 200 3.30 -14.53 12.33
CA ALA A 200 2.43 -13.39 12.06
C ALA A 200 2.49 -12.39 13.23
N THR A 201 1.89 -11.22 13.06
CA THR A 201 1.69 -10.27 14.17
C THR A 201 1.07 -11.02 15.36
N ALA A 202 1.63 -10.85 16.54
CA ALA A 202 1.19 -11.57 17.73
C ALA A 202 -0.26 -11.16 18.13
N TYR A 203 -1.04 -12.12 18.63
CA TYR A 203 -2.41 -11.86 19.09
C TYR A 203 -2.46 -10.71 20.09
N GLY A 204 -3.37 -9.76 19.89
CA GLY A 204 -3.53 -8.57 20.72
C GLY A 204 -2.36 -7.57 20.65
N SER A 205 -1.36 -7.80 19.79
CA SER A 205 -0.30 -6.84 19.53
C SER A 205 -0.79 -5.77 18.57
N ALA A 206 -0.40 -4.53 18.85
CA ALA A 206 -0.68 -3.38 18.00
C ALA A 206 0.62 -2.63 17.73
N ASP A 207 0.52 -1.63 16.86
CA ASP A 207 1.59 -0.69 16.62
C ASP A 207 1.96 0.10 17.88
N GLN A 208 2.28 1.26 17.63
CA GLN A 208 2.80 2.36 18.39
C GLN A 208 2.29 2.48 19.84
N TRP A 209 1.08 2.15 20.13
CA TRP A 209 0.48 2.36 21.44
C TRP A 209 0.96 1.39 22.52
N SER A 210 1.53 0.26 22.09
CA SER A 210 2.07 -0.73 23.01
C SER A 210 3.56 -0.51 23.29
N TYR A 211 4.35 -0.17 22.25
CA TYR A 211 5.81 -0.15 22.33
C TYR A 211 6.42 1.01 21.56
N ASP A 212 5.70 2.11 21.39
CA ASP A 212 6.26 3.22 20.66
C ASP A 212 7.36 3.93 21.47
N SER A 213 8.29 4.54 20.78
CA SER A 213 9.41 5.25 21.40
C SER A 213 8.98 6.46 22.24
N TYR A 214 7.74 6.93 22.10
CA TYR A 214 7.20 8.03 22.91
C TYR A 214 6.77 7.56 24.30
N GLY A 215 6.48 6.28 24.48
CA GLY A 215 6.16 5.66 25.76
C GLY A 215 7.35 5.07 26.50
N VAL A 216 8.48 4.90 25.82
CA VAL A 216 9.72 4.34 26.38
C VAL A 216 10.57 5.45 26.98
N LEU A 217 10.99 5.30 28.24
CA LEU A 217 11.82 6.30 28.92
C LEU A 217 13.28 6.18 28.57
N SER A 218 13.79 4.97 28.36
CA SER A 218 15.18 4.75 27.97
C SER A 218 15.39 3.44 27.27
N VAL A 219 16.44 3.40 26.45
CA VAL A 219 16.99 2.20 25.83
C VAL A 219 18.46 2.11 26.20
N GLU A 220 18.88 0.96 26.67
CA GLU A 220 20.29 0.70 27.00
C GLU A 220 20.76 -0.66 26.47
N GLU A 221 22.01 -0.76 26.07
CA GLU A 221 22.64 -2.03 25.78
C GLU A 221 23.27 -2.57 27.06
N ARG A 222 22.68 -3.66 27.59
CA ARG A 222 23.12 -4.30 28.84
C ARG A 222 24.40 -5.13 28.66
N GLU A 223 24.47 -5.81 27.54
CA GLU A 223 25.58 -6.63 27.07
C GLU A 223 25.57 -6.55 25.53
N PRO A 224 26.70 -6.84 24.85
CA PRO A 224 26.71 -6.87 23.39
C PRO A 224 25.58 -7.72 22.81
N GLY A 225 24.68 -7.11 22.03
CA GLY A 225 23.52 -7.79 21.45
C GLY A 225 22.30 -7.89 22.35
N LEU A 226 22.32 -7.40 23.60
CA LEU A 226 21.17 -7.43 24.53
C LEU A 226 20.69 -6.02 24.83
N ILE A 227 19.54 -5.63 24.28
CA ILE A 227 18.97 -4.31 24.40
C ILE A 227 17.80 -4.33 25.42
N ARG A 228 17.87 -3.47 26.43
CA ARG A 228 16.79 -3.22 27.38
C ARG A 228 16.01 -1.98 27.01
N TYR A 229 14.68 -2.13 26.94
CA TYR A 229 13.71 -1.06 26.90
C TYR A 229 13.09 -0.88 28.28
N THR A 230 13.15 0.33 28.82
CA THR A 230 12.60 0.65 30.15
C THR A 230 11.54 1.74 30.03
N GLY A 231 10.50 1.69 30.88
CA GLY A 231 9.40 2.64 30.93
C GLY A 231 8.23 2.25 30.02
N ASN A 232 8.05 0.97 29.75
CA ASN A 232 6.88 0.46 29.05
C ASN A 232 5.59 0.83 29.81
N ARG A 233 4.84 1.79 29.30
CA ARG A 233 3.55 2.23 29.86
C ARG A 233 2.35 1.48 29.27
N SER A 234 2.60 0.51 28.41
CA SER A 234 1.55 -0.34 27.84
C SER A 234 0.96 -1.26 28.92
N ALA A 235 -0.33 -1.50 28.85
CA ALA A 235 -0.96 -2.56 29.62
C ALA A 235 -0.57 -3.98 29.12
N ARG A 236 0.15 -4.08 28.00
CA ARG A 236 0.64 -5.32 27.40
C ARG A 236 2.15 -5.43 27.55
N HIS A 237 2.60 -6.59 27.97
CA HIS A 237 4.00 -6.98 27.95
C HIS A 237 4.27 -7.87 26.75
N PRO A 238 5.43 -7.74 26.07
CA PRO A 238 5.82 -8.65 25.02
C PRO A 238 6.04 -10.06 25.56
N VAL A 239 5.75 -11.05 24.75
CA VAL A 239 5.87 -12.48 25.13
C VAL A 239 7.29 -12.96 24.91
N ASN A 240 7.89 -13.60 25.92
CA ASN A 240 9.21 -14.20 25.79
C ASN A 240 9.21 -15.24 24.66
N GLY A 241 10.23 -15.17 23.80
CA GLY A 241 10.37 -15.99 22.61
C GLY A 241 9.79 -15.36 21.34
N ASN A 242 8.94 -14.34 21.46
CA ASN A 242 8.43 -13.63 20.29
C ASN A 242 9.50 -12.77 19.62
N LYS A 243 9.36 -12.57 18.31
CA LYS A 243 10.20 -11.65 17.55
C LYS A 243 9.69 -10.23 17.68
N MET A 244 10.62 -9.31 17.89
CA MET A 244 10.34 -7.87 17.86
C MET A 244 10.97 -7.27 16.61
N ILE A 245 10.16 -6.61 15.79
CA ILE A 245 10.61 -5.85 14.63
C ILE A 245 10.78 -4.40 15.05
N PHE A 246 11.93 -3.81 14.72
CA PHE A 246 12.24 -2.41 14.98
C PHE A 246 11.89 -1.57 13.75
N ARG A 247 10.85 -0.76 13.87
CA ARG A 247 10.43 0.16 12.82
C ARG A 247 11.27 1.43 12.88
N CYS A 248 12.05 1.67 11.86
CA CYS A 248 12.94 2.82 11.79
C CYS A 248 12.82 3.56 10.45
N GLY A 249 13.22 4.83 10.44
CA GLY A 249 13.15 5.69 9.26
C GLY A 249 11.72 5.94 8.78
N GLN A 250 11.62 6.45 7.58
CA GLN A 250 10.38 6.85 6.92
C GLN A 250 9.99 5.83 5.83
N ARG A 251 8.91 6.09 5.08
CA ARG A 251 8.62 5.42 3.81
C ARG A 251 9.48 6.05 2.72
N ASP A 252 10.77 5.66 2.67
CA ASP A 252 11.77 6.38 1.87
C ASP A 252 11.59 6.13 0.36
N HIS A 253 11.59 4.86 -0.07
CA HIS A 253 11.57 4.49 -1.49
C HIS A 253 10.75 3.23 -1.74
N PRO A 254 9.80 3.24 -2.70
CA PRO A 254 9.17 2.01 -3.19
C PRO A 254 10.17 1.19 -4.02
N ALA A 255 9.90 -0.12 -4.17
CA ALA A 255 10.66 -0.91 -5.11
C ALA A 255 10.29 -0.59 -6.56
N ILE A 256 9.01 -0.40 -6.86
CA ILE A 256 8.52 -0.02 -8.18
C ILE A 256 7.55 1.15 -8.04
N ALA A 257 7.88 2.28 -8.63
CA ALA A 257 7.02 3.45 -8.76
C ALA A 257 6.55 3.62 -10.20
N ILE A 258 5.25 3.84 -10.38
CA ILE A 258 4.58 3.99 -11.68
C ILE A 258 3.78 5.30 -11.64
N SER A 259 4.08 6.26 -12.51
CA SER A 259 3.47 7.58 -12.52
C SER A 259 3.09 8.01 -13.94
N GLY A 260 1.83 8.42 -14.16
CA GLY A 260 1.37 8.90 -15.47
C GLY A 260 1.43 7.85 -16.59
N CYS A 261 1.38 6.57 -16.26
CA CYS A 261 1.59 5.48 -17.21
C CYS A 261 0.28 4.83 -17.66
N SER A 262 0.32 4.11 -18.79
CA SER A 262 -0.80 3.29 -19.26
C SER A 262 -0.36 1.91 -19.74
N GLY A 263 -1.17 0.87 -19.43
CA GLY A 263 -0.91 -0.51 -19.87
C GLY A 263 0.34 -1.13 -19.23
N ILE A 264 0.53 -0.96 -17.93
CA ILE A 264 1.69 -1.50 -17.20
C ILE A 264 1.40 -2.91 -16.69
N ARG A 265 2.34 -3.81 -16.91
CA ARG A 265 2.27 -5.20 -16.46
C ARG A 265 3.53 -5.56 -15.67
N VAL A 266 3.34 -6.02 -14.43
CA VAL A 266 4.41 -6.56 -13.59
C VAL A 266 4.08 -8.03 -13.35
N GLU A 267 4.89 -8.93 -13.90
CA GLU A 267 4.57 -10.36 -13.95
C GLU A 267 5.73 -11.20 -13.40
N GLU A 268 5.43 -12.16 -12.53
CA GLU A 268 6.43 -13.07 -11.96
C GLU A 268 7.61 -12.34 -11.29
N VAL A 269 7.33 -11.19 -10.66
CA VAL A 269 8.30 -10.40 -9.91
C VAL A 269 8.15 -10.65 -8.42
N THR A 270 9.27 -10.84 -7.73
CA THR A 270 9.29 -11.04 -6.28
C THR A 270 10.05 -9.92 -5.58
N ILE A 271 9.41 -9.30 -4.59
CA ILE A 271 10.02 -8.29 -3.71
C ILE A 271 10.26 -8.92 -2.34
N TYR A 272 11.52 -9.04 -1.94
CA TYR A 272 11.90 -9.50 -0.61
C TYR A 272 12.03 -8.36 0.39
N HIS A 273 12.38 -7.16 -0.08
CA HIS A 273 12.44 -5.94 0.72
C HIS A 273 12.20 -4.69 -0.14
N ALA A 274 11.70 -3.62 0.50
CA ALA A 274 11.67 -2.26 -0.04
C ALA A 274 11.73 -1.25 1.11
N LEU A 275 12.34 -0.09 0.85
CA LEU A 275 12.46 0.99 1.83
C LEU A 275 11.16 1.80 2.02
N GLY A 276 10.13 1.43 1.31
CA GLY A 276 8.75 1.92 1.36
C GLY A 276 7.81 0.81 0.92
N MET A 277 7.04 1.05 -0.11
CA MET A 277 6.08 0.09 -0.68
C MET A 277 6.75 -0.86 -1.69
N GLY A 278 6.12 -2.01 -1.94
CA GLY A 278 6.54 -2.91 -3.01
C GLY A 278 6.28 -2.29 -4.38
N VAL A 279 5.02 -1.97 -4.68
CA VAL A 279 4.61 -1.23 -5.88
C VAL A 279 3.70 -0.08 -5.49
N ILE A 280 3.94 1.10 -6.04
CA ILE A 280 2.97 2.20 -6.05
C ILE A 280 2.70 2.66 -7.48
N ALA A 281 1.43 2.75 -7.85
CA ALA A 281 0.99 3.37 -9.09
C ALA A 281 0.13 4.60 -8.77
N GLN A 282 0.45 5.72 -9.42
CA GLN A 282 -0.27 6.98 -9.27
C GLN A 282 -0.60 7.59 -10.62
N ASN A 283 -1.78 8.19 -10.76
CA ASN A 283 -2.25 8.83 -12.01
C ASN A 283 -2.03 7.93 -13.24
N SER A 284 -2.25 6.63 -13.10
CA SER A 284 -1.91 5.64 -14.13
C SER A 284 -3.15 4.86 -14.56
N ARG A 285 -3.09 4.29 -15.76
CA ARG A 285 -4.21 3.59 -16.36
C ARG A 285 -3.85 2.16 -16.72
N ASP A 286 -4.76 1.21 -16.45
CA ASP A 286 -4.61 -0.21 -16.82
C ASP A 286 -3.31 -0.82 -16.27
N VAL A 287 -3.26 -1.04 -14.95
CA VAL A 287 -2.13 -1.61 -14.23
C VAL A 287 -2.43 -3.05 -13.81
N THR A 288 -1.60 -3.99 -14.25
CA THR A 288 -1.76 -5.42 -13.96
C THR A 288 -0.55 -5.96 -13.19
N LEU A 289 -0.83 -6.62 -12.05
CA LEU A 289 0.13 -7.43 -11.32
C LEU A 289 -0.31 -8.91 -11.45
N HIS A 290 0.54 -9.75 -12.05
CA HIS A 290 0.25 -11.17 -12.22
C HIS A 290 1.37 -12.02 -11.63
N ARG A 291 1.04 -12.95 -10.72
CA ARG A 291 2.03 -13.74 -9.97
C ARG A 291 3.11 -12.88 -9.32
N PHE A 292 2.72 -11.65 -8.95
CA PHE A 292 3.58 -10.73 -8.22
C PHE A 292 3.64 -11.18 -6.75
N GLN A 293 4.84 -11.15 -6.17
CA GLN A 293 5.06 -11.63 -4.81
C GLN A 293 5.77 -10.60 -3.96
N VAL A 294 5.25 -10.37 -2.77
CA VAL A 294 5.95 -9.72 -1.64
C VAL A 294 6.03 -10.76 -0.54
N MET A 295 7.25 -11.19 -0.19
CA MET A 295 7.44 -12.30 0.73
C MET A 295 8.82 -12.26 1.41
N LEU A 296 9.03 -13.11 2.39
CA LEU A 296 10.34 -13.26 3.03
C LEU A 296 11.37 -13.85 2.07
N ARG A 297 12.63 -13.37 2.17
CA ARG A 297 13.74 -13.99 1.45
C ARG A 297 13.99 -15.40 2.01
N PRO A 298 13.96 -16.44 1.16
CA PRO A 298 14.27 -17.80 1.59
C PRO A 298 15.67 -17.93 2.16
N GLY A 299 15.84 -18.77 3.19
CA GLY A 299 17.15 -19.04 3.81
C GLY A 299 17.62 -17.95 4.78
N THR A 300 16.80 -16.96 5.09
CA THR A 300 17.11 -15.92 6.10
C THR A 300 16.21 -16.08 7.34
N SER A 301 16.65 -15.50 8.48
CA SER A 301 15.84 -15.40 9.70
C SER A 301 14.85 -14.23 9.68
N ARG A 302 14.86 -13.41 8.63
CA ARG A 302 14.03 -12.19 8.48
C ARG A 302 12.55 -12.51 8.58
N VAL A 303 11.80 -11.71 9.35
CA VAL A 303 10.35 -11.86 9.58
C VAL A 303 9.54 -10.70 9.02
N PHE A 304 10.12 -9.86 8.18
CA PHE A 304 9.47 -8.75 7.47
C PHE A 304 9.92 -8.70 6.01
N SER A 305 9.08 -8.15 5.14
CA SER A 305 9.38 -7.84 3.75
C SER A 305 9.47 -6.32 3.54
N THR A 306 8.47 -5.66 2.93
CA THR A 306 8.49 -4.21 2.69
C THR A 306 8.17 -3.41 3.95
N LYS A 307 8.69 -2.18 4.05
CA LYS A 307 8.44 -1.26 5.20
C LYS A 307 7.01 -0.73 5.25
N ALA A 308 6.34 -0.69 4.11
CA ALA A 308 4.96 -0.23 3.94
C ALA A 308 4.19 -1.23 3.08
N ASP A 309 3.16 -0.78 2.37
CA ASP A 309 2.24 -1.62 1.61
C ASP A 309 2.95 -2.52 0.59
N ALA A 310 2.38 -3.69 0.33
CA ALA A 310 2.86 -4.49 -0.79
C ALA A 310 2.49 -3.84 -2.12
N THR A 311 1.27 -3.34 -2.26
CA THR A 311 0.78 -2.68 -3.47
C THR A 311 -0.13 -1.50 -3.12
N HIS A 312 -0.01 -0.38 -3.87
CA HIS A 312 -0.76 0.84 -3.61
C HIS A 312 -1.13 1.54 -4.91
N PHE A 313 -2.38 1.99 -5.06
CA PHE A 313 -2.90 2.59 -6.28
C PHE A 313 -3.66 3.87 -5.96
N VAL A 314 -3.15 5.01 -6.44
CA VAL A 314 -3.71 6.34 -6.17
C VAL A 314 -4.15 6.98 -7.47
N TYR A 315 -5.42 7.36 -7.57
CA TYR A 315 -5.96 7.98 -8.79
C TYR A 315 -5.65 7.18 -10.07
N CYS A 316 -5.66 5.86 -9.98
CA CYS A 316 -5.59 5.01 -11.16
C CYS A 316 -6.94 4.93 -11.87
N SER A 317 -6.93 4.72 -13.18
CA SER A 317 -8.12 4.58 -14.04
C SER A 317 -8.05 3.31 -14.90
N GLY A 318 -9.09 3.06 -15.70
CA GLY A 318 -9.20 1.81 -16.45
C GLY A 318 -9.34 0.62 -15.50
N THR A 319 -8.47 -0.38 -15.60
CA THR A 319 -8.50 -1.58 -14.75
C THR A 319 -7.22 -1.71 -13.93
N VAL A 320 -7.37 -1.88 -12.61
CA VAL A 320 -6.32 -2.36 -11.71
C VAL A 320 -6.58 -3.83 -11.43
N SER A 321 -5.63 -4.71 -11.79
CA SER A 321 -5.78 -6.15 -11.67
C SER A 321 -4.63 -6.79 -10.89
N LEU A 322 -4.97 -7.54 -9.82
CA LEU A 322 -4.07 -8.39 -9.07
C LEU A 322 -4.53 -9.85 -9.24
N THR A 323 -3.72 -10.69 -9.88
CA THR A 323 -4.08 -12.08 -10.13
C THR A 323 -2.96 -13.04 -9.72
N GLU A 324 -3.32 -14.09 -8.96
CA GLU A 324 -2.39 -15.12 -8.47
C GLU A 324 -1.20 -14.54 -7.68
N CYS A 325 -1.40 -13.40 -6.97
CA CYS A 325 -0.34 -12.73 -6.20
C CYS A 325 -0.18 -13.34 -4.81
N LEU A 326 1.04 -13.25 -4.26
CA LEU A 326 1.36 -13.60 -2.87
C LEU A 326 1.84 -12.34 -2.13
N LEU A 327 1.09 -11.89 -1.12
CA LEU A 327 1.36 -10.67 -0.38
C LEU A 327 1.49 -10.99 1.11
N GLU A 328 2.74 -11.14 1.58
CA GLU A 328 3.05 -11.57 2.93
C GLU A 328 4.14 -10.72 3.59
N TYR A 329 4.07 -10.54 4.90
CA TYR A 329 5.10 -9.96 5.77
C TYR A 329 5.45 -8.49 5.51
N GLN A 330 4.72 -7.80 4.67
CA GLN A 330 4.84 -6.34 4.56
C GLN A 330 4.33 -5.67 5.84
N LEU A 331 4.97 -4.55 6.21
CA LEU A 331 4.65 -3.87 7.46
C LEU A 331 3.57 -2.78 7.31
N ASP A 332 2.70 -2.96 6.32
CA ASP A 332 1.42 -2.27 6.17
C ASP A 332 0.47 -3.12 5.31
N ASP A 333 -0.44 -2.51 4.56
CA ASP A 333 -1.50 -3.20 3.87
C ASP A 333 -1.01 -3.97 2.62
N PRO A 334 -1.56 -5.13 2.31
CA PRO A 334 -1.25 -5.86 1.07
C PRO A 334 -1.66 -5.11 -0.19
N CYS A 335 -2.78 -4.39 -0.13
CA CYS A 335 -3.27 -3.58 -1.23
C CYS A 335 -4.10 -2.42 -0.70
N ASN A 336 -3.82 -1.21 -1.17
CA ASN A 336 -4.64 -0.03 -0.94
C ASN A 336 -4.97 0.65 -2.28
N ILE A 337 -6.25 0.96 -2.51
CA ILE A 337 -6.74 1.59 -3.74
C ILE A 337 -7.65 2.73 -3.36
N HIS A 338 -7.31 3.96 -3.76
CA HIS A 338 -8.09 5.15 -3.42
C HIS A 338 -7.84 6.35 -4.35
N GLY A 339 -8.72 7.33 -4.30
CA GLY A 339 -8.49 8.69 -4.79
C GLY A 339 -8.03 9.62 -3.66
N ILE A 340 -8.00 10.92 -3.92
CA ILE A 340 -7.60 11.94 -2.95
C ILE A 340 -8.69 12.99 -2.83
N TYR A 341 -8.99 13.42 -1.61
CA TYR A 341 -9.79 14.60 -1.35
C TYR A 341 -8.90 15.86 -1.27
N GLY A 342 -9.12 16.81 -2.18
CA GLY A 342 -8.61 18.17 -2.01
C GLY A 342 -9.57 18.97 -1.10
N SER A 343 -9.10 19.47 0.05
CA SER A 343 -9.92 20.24 0.98
C SER A 343 -10.15 21.66 0.46
N ILE A 344 -11.41 22.09 0.41
CA ILE A 344 -11.78 23.46 0.05
C ILE A 344 -11.46 24.39 1.21
N VAL A 345 -10.50 25.29 1.01
CA VAL A 345 -10.07 26.25 2.03
C VAL A 345 -11.01 27.45 2.04
N ARG A 346 -11.26 28.02 0.86
CA ARG A 346 -12.21 29.13 0.67
C ARG A 346 -12.55 29.36 -0.80
N ARG A 347 -13.66 30.03 -1.03
CA ARG A 347 -14.07 30.57 -2.34
C ARG A 347 -13.32 31.90 -2.57
N LEU A 348 -12.65 32.02 -3.72
CA LEU A 348 -11.93 33.23 -4.14
C LEU A 348 -12.77 34.12 -5.06
N ALA A 349 -13.61 33.49 -5.91
CA ALA A 349 -14.60 34.14 -6.80
C ALA A 349 -15.81 33.20 -6.94
N SER A 350 -16.84 33.59 -7.71
CA SER A 350 -18.04 32.79 -7.92
C SER A 350 -17.74 31.42 -8.53
N ASP A 351 -16.66 31.31 -9.32
CA ASP A 351 -16.20 30.15 -10.07
C ASP A 351 -14.85 29.61 -9.60
N THR A 352 -14.24 30.19 -8.55
CA THR A 352 -12.83 29.92 -8.19
C THR A 352 -12.68 29.51 -6.73
N LEU A 353 -11.98 28.40 -6.48
CA LEU A 353 -11.65 27.89 -5.16
C LEU A 353 -10.15 27.86 -4.89
N LEU A 354 -9.78 28.09 -3.62
CA LEU A 354 -8.50 27.70 -3.07
C LEU A 354 -8.65 26.32 -2.43
N VAL A 355 -7.89 25.34 -2.93
CA VAL A 355 -7.92 23.94 -2.50
C VAL A 355 -6.56 23.56 -1.90
N ARG A 356 -6.58 22.72 -0.86
CA ARG A 356 -5.38 22.25 -0.16
C ARG A 356 -5.31 20.73 -0.13
N LEU A 357 -4.13 20.18 -0.39
CA LEU A 357 -3.75 18.80 -0.05
C LEU A 357 -3.29 18.76 1.41
N VAL A 358 -4.14 18.24 2.29
CA VAL A 358 -3.94 18.37 3.75
C VAL A 358 -2.92 17.37 4.26
N HIS A 359 -3.01 16.10 3.84
CA HIS A 359 -2.10 15.06 4.31
C HIS A 359 -0.71 15.21 3.67
N GLY A 360 0.34 15.23 4.51
CA GLY A 360 1.71 15.50 4.07
C GLY A 360 2.22 14.57 2.97
N GLN A 361 1.85 13.29 3.04
CA GLN A 361 2.25 12.28 2.04
C GLN A 361 1.48 12.36 0.71
N GLN A 362 0.52 13.26 0.59
CA GLN A 362 -0.21 13.52 -0.66
C GLN A 362 0.16 14.86 -1.30
N GLN A 363 0.94 15.67 -0.60
CA GLN A 363 1.35 16.98 -1.09
C GLN A 363 2.26 16.86 -2.32
N GLY A 364 2.01 17.69 -3.31
CA GLY A 364 2.77 17.68 -4.56
C GLY A 364 2.21 16.78 -5.66
N ILE A 365 1.30 15.85 -5.34
CA ILE A 365 0.63 15.04 -6.38
C ILE A 365 -0.34 15.89 -7.20
N GLU A 366 -0.49 15.56 -8.46
CA GLU A 366 -1.51 16.15 -9.32
C GLU A 366 -2.83 15.43 -9.13
N ILE A 367 -3.89 16.17 -8.76
CA ILE A 367 -5.21 15.59 -8.53
C ILE A 367 -6.23 15.88 -9.64
N ALA A 368 -5.96 16.85 -10.51
CA ALA A 368 -6.82 17.20 -11.61
C ALA A 368 -6.11 18.01 -12.68
N GLU A 369 -6.61 17.95 -13.92
CA GLU A 369 -6.22 18.75 -15.07
C GLU A 369 -7.43 19.51 -15.63
N ALA A 370 -7.18 20.60 -16.39
CA ALA A 370 -8.25 21.33 -17.07
C ALA A 370 -9.01 20.43 -18.04
N GLY A 371 -10.33 20.51 -18.03
CA GLY A 371 -11.25 19.69 -18.81
C GLY A 371 -11.79 18.46 -18.06
N GLU A 372 -11.23 18.09 -16.91
CA GLU A 372 -11.76 17.01 -16.07
C GLU A 372 -12.95 17.50 -15.22
N TYR A 373 -13.86 16.58 -14.86
CA TYR A 373 -15.00 16.85 -14.01
C TYR A 373 -14.73 16.51 -12.55
N LEU A 374 -14.83 17.51 -11.68
CA LEU A 374 -14.64 17.32 -10.25
C LEU A 374 -16.00 17.28 -9.52
N THR A 375 -16.09 16.40 -8.55
CA THR A 375 -17.21 16.28 -7.63
C THR A 375 -16.93 17.08 -6.36
N PHE A 376 -17.84 17.96 -5.97
CA PHE A 376 -17.84 18.57 -4.64
C PHE A 376 -18.46 17.61 -3.63
N VAL A 377 -17.83 17.45 -2.49
CA VAL A 377 -18.21 16.50 -1.44
C VAL A 377 -18.30 17.21 -0.10
N SER A 378 -19.43 17.07 0.57
CA SER A 378 -19.63 17.65 1.91
C SER A 378 -18.67 17.04 2.94
N GLY A 379 -17.92 17.87 3.63
CA GLY A 379 -17.05 17.47 4.73
C GLY A 379 -17.77 16.95 5.99
N LYS A 380 -19.10 17.02 6.01
CA LYS A 380 -19.95 16.55 7.12
C LYS A 380 -20.60 15.21 6.84
N THR A 381 -21.07 15.01 5.60
CA THR A 381 -21.86 13.83 5.22
C THR A 381 -21.15 12.92 4.22
N LEU A 382 -20.04 13.37 3.63
CA LEU A 382 -19.33 12.75 2.50
C LEU A 382 -20.21 12.56 1.24
N GLN A 383 -21.37 13.23 1.17
CA GLN A 383 -22.25 13.20 0.01
C GLN A 383 -21.81 14.21 -1.04
N ALA A 384 -22.01 13.84 -2.31
CA ALA A 384 -21.79 14.75 -3.42
C ALA A 384 -22.81 15.88 -3.38
N CYS A 385 -22.36 17.13 -3.50
CA CYS A 385 -23.20 18.33 -3.57
C CYS A 385 -23.09 19.05 -4.92
N GLY A 386 -22.40 18.48 -5.90
CA GLY A 386 -22.31 19.00 -7.26
C GLY A 386 -21.17 18.37 -8.04
N VAL A 387 -21.22 18.50 -9.36
CA VAL A 387 -20.14 18.09 -10.28
C VAL A 387 -19.96 19.21 -11.29
N MET A 388 -18.72 19.65 -11.50
CA MET A 388 -18.40 20.71 -12.46
C MET A 388 -17.10 20.43 -13.21
N GLU A 389 -17.05 20.89 -14.44
CA GLU A 389 -15.83 20.89 -15.27
C GLU A 389 -14.80 21.88 -14.69
N LEU A 390 -13.57 21.45 -14.57
CA LEU A 390 -12.43 22.26 -14.18
C LEU A 390 -11.90 23.00 -15.41
N ALA A 391 -12.10 24.32 -15.48
CA ALA A 391 -11.63 25.14 -16.60
C ALA A 391 -10.13 25.42 -16.54
N ALA A 392 -9.58 25.58 -15.32
CA ALA A 392 -8.14 25.75 -15.12
C ALA A 392 -7.74 25.34 -13.70
N VAL A 393 -6.50 24.90 -13.55
CA VAL A 393 -5.87 24.67 -12.26
C VAL A 393 -4.45 25.24 -12.25
N GLU A 394 -4.10 25.94 -11.20
CA GLU A 394 -2.77 26.49 -10.97
C GLU A 394 -2.25 26.00 -9.62
N ARG A 395 -1.11 25.33 -9.64
CA ARG A 395 -0.42 24.91 -8.41
C ARG A 395 0.35 26.10 -7.83
N VAL A 396 -0.09 26.57 -6.66
CA VAL A 396 0.59 27.65 -5.93
C VAL A 396 1.88 27.13 -5.26
N ASN A 397 1.80 25.98 -4.64
CA ASN A 397 2.90 25.23 -4.03
C ASN A 397 2.49 23.77 -3.83
N ARG A 398 3.27 22.99 -3.08
CA ARG A 398 2.97 21.56 -2.86
C ARG A 398 1.63 21.29 -2.18
N GLU A 399 1.16 22.21 -1.34
CA GLU A 399 -0.06 22.06 -0.56
C GLU A 399 -1.28 22.69 -1.25
N TYR A 400 -1.11 23.83 -1.91
CA TYR A 400 -2.20 24.68 -2.37
C TYR A 400 -2.28 24.78 -3.88
N MET A 401 -3.51 24.80 -4.36
CA MET A 401 -3.85 25.04 -5.76
C MET A 401 -5.08 25.95 -5.88
N VAL A 402 -5.09 26.76 -6.93
CA VAL A 402 -6.26 27.55 -7.34
C VAL A 402 -6.96 26.79 -8.46
N MET A 403 -8.25 26.50 -8.26
CA MET A 403 -9.10 25.80 -9.22
C MET A 403 -10.19 26.72 -9.73
N VAL A 404 -10.26 26.88 -11.05
CA VAL A 404 -11.31 27.68 -11.75
C VAL A 404 -12.25 26.72 -12.45
N PHE A 405 -13.54 26.84 -12.21
CA PHE A 405 -14.58 25.97 -12.77
C PHE A 405 -15.31 26.66 -13.94
N ALA A 406 -15.90 25.86 -14.84
CA ALA A 406 -16.60 26.34 -16.04
C ALA A 406 -17.99 26.90 -15.74
N GLY A 407 -18.16 27.58 -14.60
CA GLY A 407 -19.43 28.20 -14.19
C GLY A 407 -19.46 28.51 -12.70
N GLU A 408 -20.60 29.01 -12.23
CA GLU A 408 -20.77 29.37 -10.83
C GLU A 408 -20.87 28.13 -9.95
N ILE A 409 -19.99 28.06 -8.93
CA ILE A 409 -19.94 26.97 -7.96
C ILE A 409 -21.23 26.99 -7.11
N PRO A 410 -21.87 25.83 -6.86
CA PRO A 410 -23.08 25.73 -6.03
C PRO A 410 -22.95 26.47 -4.70
N ALA A 411 -24.01 27.15 -4.27
CA ALA A 411 -23.97 27.99 -3.07
C ALA A 411 -23.75 27.20 -1.77
N GLU A 412 -24.17 25.93 -1.77
CA GLU A 412 -24.01 24.98 -0.66
C GLU A 412 -22.58 24.50 -0.45
N VAL A 413 -21.67 24.70 -1.42
CA VAL A 413 -20.25 24.34 -1.28
C VAL A 413 -19.57 25.36 -0.38
N GLU A 414 -19.05 24.88 0.74
CA GLU A 414 -18.47 25.73 1.79
C GLU A 414 -17.02 25.33 2.15
N SER A 415 -16.35 26.15 2.94
CA SER A 415 -15.04 25.84 3.50
C SER A 415 -15.11 24.59 4.39
N GLY A 416 -14.17 23.67 4.21
CA GLY A 416 -14.14 22.37 4.88
C GLY A 416 -14.83 21.23 4.12
N ASP A 417 -15.49 21.54 3.01
CA ASP A 417 -15.87 20.55 2.01
C ASP A 417 -14.65 20.12 1.19
N ALA A 418 -14.81 19.16 0.29
CA ALA A 418 -13.74 18.62 -0.52
C ALA A 418 -14.08 18.60 -2.00
N VAL A 419 -13.05 18.53 -2.84
CA VAL A 419 -13.14 18.17 -4.25
C VAL A 419 -12.56 16.78 -4.46
N GLU A 420 -13.16 15.99 -5.34
CA GLU A 420 -12.75 14.64 -5.72
C GLU A 420 -12.79 14.51 -7.24
N ASN A 421 -11.76 13.89 -7.81
CA ASN A 421 -11.73 13.55 -9.23
C ASN A 421 -12.19 12.11 -9.43
N ARG A 422 -13.46 11.90 -9.79
CA ARG A 422 -14.02 10.55 -10.02
C ARG A 422 -13.70 9.95 -11.38
N GLU A 423 -13.20 10.74 -12.33
CA GLU A 423 -12.75 10.24 -13.62
C GLU A 423 -11.45 9.42 -13.49
N ARG A 424 -10.63 9.75 -12.47
CA ARG A 424 -9.43 9.00 -12.09
C ARG A 424 -9.79 7.89 -11.09
N SER A 425 -10.67 6.97 -11.50
CA SER A 425 -11.07 5.80 -10.73
C SER A 425 -11.02 4.53 -11.57
N ALA A 426 -10.53 3.44 -10.97
CA ALA A 426 -10.36 2.17 -11.66
C ALA A 426 -11.48 1.18 -11.34
N ASP A 427 -11.81 0.34 -12.31
CA ASP A 427 -12.36 -0.97 -12.03
C ASP A 427 -11.26 -1.87 -11.43
N VAL A 428 -11.61 -2.69 -10.45
CA VAL A 428 -10.64 -3.47 -9.67
C VAL A 428 -10.95 -4.95 -9.75
N VAL A 429 -9.96 -5.77 -10.04
CA VAL A 429 -10.06 -7.24 -10.00
C VAL A 429 -8.95 -7.80 -9.13
N ILE A 430 -9.32 -8.45 -8.01
CA ILE A 430 -8.38 -9.17 -7.13
C ILE A 430 -8.82 -10.63 -7.09
N ARG A 431 -8.04 -11.51 -7.73
CA ARG A 431 -8.43 -12.91 -7.93
C ARG A 431 -7.29 -13.89 -7.68
N GLY A 432 -7.59 -14.98 -6.95
CA GLY A 432 -6.64 -16.07 -6.73
C GLY A 432 -5.43 -15.69 -5.91
N CYS A 433 -5.50 -14.60 -5.15
CA CYS A 433 -4.40 -14.07 -4.37
C CYS A 433 -4.35 -14.68 -2.96
N ILE A 434 -3.15 -14.73 -2.39
CA ILE A 434 -2.90 -15.08 -0.99
C ILE A 434 -2.43 -13.83 -0.26
N VAL A 435 -3.19 -13.43 0.76
CA VAL A 435 -2.97 -12.23 1.57
C VAL A 435 -2.92 -12.62 3.03
N ARG A 436 -1.76 -12.51 3.68
CA ARG A 436 -1.63 -12.92 5.08
C ARG A 436 -0.32 -12.47 5.74
N LYS A 437 -0.26 -12.60 7.08
CA LYS A 437 0.96 -12.41 7.89
C LYS A 437 1.60 -11.02 7.77
N ASN A 438 0.84 -10.05 7.35
CA ASN A 438 1.24 -8.66 7.25
C ASN A 438 0.96 -7.90 8.56
N ARG A 439 1.37 -6.67 8.61
CA ARG A 439 0.86 -5.69 9.57
C ARG A 439 -0.39 -5.04 8.98
N ALA A 440 -1.28 -4.67 9.85
CA ALA A 440 -2.50 -3.93 9.80
C ALA A 440 -3.65 -4.68 9.16
N ARG A 441 -4.07 -4.30 7.99
CA ARG A 441 -5.29 -4.80 7.35
C ARG A 441 -4.97 -5.68 6.15
N GLY A 442 -5.97 -6.28 5.58
CA GLY A 442 -5.88 -6.99 4.31
C GLY A 442 -6.00 -6.01 3.13
N LEU A 443 -7.14 -6.05 2.42
CA LEU A 443 -7.36 -5.21 1.25
C LEU A 443 -8.09 -3.91 1.64
N LEU A 444 -7.57 -2.75 1.28
CA LEU A 444 -8.26 -1.46 1.38
C LEU A 444 -8.81 -1.08 0.01
N LEU A 445 -10.14 -0.98 -0.09
CA LEU A 445 -10.82 -0.85 -1.37
C LEU A 445 -11.76 0.36 -1.35
N THR A 446 -11.30 1.46 -1.90
CA THR A 446 -12.04 2.73 -2.00
C THR A 446 -12.01 3.24 -3.44
N SER A 447 -12.72 2.54 -4.35
CA SER A 447 -12.85 2.95 -5.75
C SER A 447 -14.31 3.13 -6.14
N PRO A 448 -14.66 4.22 -6.84
CA PRO A 448 -15.97 4.41 -7.47
C PRO A 448 -16.24 3.46 -8.65
N GLY A 449 -15.24 2.73 -9.15
CA GLY A 449 -15.38 1.72 -10.20
C GLY A 449 -16.10 0.45 -9.74
N GLN A 450 -16.15 -0.56 -10.59
CA GLN A 450 -16.61 -1.90 -10.23
C GLN A 450 -15.48 -2.65 -9.53
N VAL A 451 -15.73 -3.23 -8.36
CA VAL A 451 -14.72 -3.96 -7.61
C VAL A 451 -15.11 -5.42 -7.48
N LEU A 452 -14.24 -6.33 -7.92
CA LEU A 452 -14.40 -7.78 -7.78
C LEU A 452 -13.26 -8.36 -6.96
N VAL A 453 -13.61 -9.00 -5.85
CA VAL A 453 -12.67 -9.76 -4.99
C VAL A 453 -13.16 -11.21 -4.96
N GLU A 454 -12.47 -12.12 -5.67
CA GLU A 454 -12.92 -13.50 -5.77
C GLU A 454 -11.80 -14.54 -5.69
N ASP A 455 -12.13 -15.70 -5.15
CA ASP A 455 -11.23 -16.87 -5.07
C ASP A 455 -9.92 -16.62 -4.32
N ASN A 456 -9.88 -15.67 -3.37
CA ASN A 456 -8.69 -15.33 -2.61
C ASN A 456 -8.65 -16.06 -1.25
N ASP A 457 -7.44 -16.20 -0.69
CA ASP A 457 -7.17 -16.66 0.68
C ASP A 457 -6.66 -15.47 1.51
N ILE A 458 -7.48 -14.98 2.44
CA ILE A 458 -7.23 -13.72 3.16
C ILE A 458 -7.24 -13.98 4.67
N SER A 459 -6.17 -13.58 5.34
CA SER A 459 -6.12 -13.43 6.79
C SER A 459 -5.25 -12.24 7.17
N ALA A 460 -5.67 -11.41 8.11
CA ALA A 460 -4.97 -10.20 8.48
C ALA A 460 -5.10 -9.91 9.99
N PRO A 461 -4.11 -9.26 10.60
CA PRO A 461 -4.20 -8.89 12.02
C PRO A 461 -5.31 -7.87 12.31
N GLY A 462 -5.68 -7.06 11.34
CA GLY A 462 -6.89 -6.22 11.34
C GLY A 462 -8.00 -6.78 10.46
N ALA A 463 -8.82 -5.92 9.89
CA ALA A 463 -9.87 -6.31 8.95
C ALA A 463 -9.26 -7.02 7.72
N GLY A 464 -9.86 -8.11 7.26
CA GLY A 464 -9.47 -8.78 6.02
C GLY A 464 -9.75 -7.90 4.79
N ILE A 465 -10.88 -7.19 4.80
CA ILE A 465 -11.21 -6.14 3.82
C ILE A 465 -11.68 -4.90 4.56
N LYS A 466 -11.07 -3.76 4.25
CA LYS A 466 -11.46 -2.44 4.74
C LYS A 466 -11.99 -1.59 3.59
N ILE A 467 -13.18 -0.99 3.78
CA ILE A 467 -13.79 -0.06 2.82
C ILE A 467 -14.07 1.22 3.60
N CYS A 468 -13.40 2.30 3.27
CA CYS A 468 -13.49 3.53 4.02
C CYS A 468 -13.56 4.77 3.11
N GLY A 469 -13.19 5.90 3.61
CA GLY A 469 -13.11 7.21 3.00
C GLY A 469 -13.19 8.26 4.10
N ASP A 470 -12.33 9.28 4.04
CA ASP A 470 -12.31 10.32 5.06
C ASP A 470 -11.80 11.67 4.54
N VAL A 471 -12.29 12.74 5.14
CA VAL A 471 -11.84 14.12 4.91
C VAL A 471 -11.23 14.75 6.18
N ASN A 472 -10.69 13.94 7.08
CA ASN A 472 -10.20 14.43 8.37
C ASN A 472 -8.78 13.99 8.74
N PHE A 473 -8.26 12.90 8.18
CA PHE A 473 -6.92 12.43 8.49
C PHE A 473 -6.13 12.04 7.22
N TRP A 474 -6.49 10.93 6.56
CA TRP A 474 -5.80 10.49 5.35
C TRP A 474 -6.23 11.24 4.09
N PHE A 475 -7.45 11.79 4.06
CA PHE A 475 -8.04 12.42 2.87
C PHE A 475 -8.08 11.47 1.67
N GLU A 476 -8.30 10.18 1.93
CA GLU A 476 -8.50 9.16 0.91
C GLU A 476 -9.95 9.18 0.44
N SER A 477 -10.14 9.30 -0.87
CA SER A 477 -11.46 9.38 -1.51
C SER A 477 -11.80 8.09 -2.24
N GLY A 478 -13.09 7.91 -2.53
CA GLY A 478 -13.58 6.81 -3.35
C GLY A 478 -14.86 6.16 -2.81
N ALA A 479 -15.95 6.91 -2.76
CA ALA A 479 -17.27 6.35 -2.50
C ALA A 479 -17.56 5.20 -3.47
N THR A 480 -17.62 3.97 -2.97
CA THR A 480 -17.78 2.77 -3.81
C THR A 480 -19.20 2.72 -4.40
N ARG A 481 -19.33 2.35 -5.68
CA ARG A 481 -20.65 2.12 -6.31
C ARG A 481 -21.09 0.67 -6.16
N ARG A 482 -20.19 -0.26 -6.44
CA ARG A 482 -20.49 -1.68 -6.37
C ARG A 482 -19.25 -2.50 -6.08
N ILE A 483 -19.29 -3.29 -5.01
CA ILE A 483 -18.25 -4.27 -4.65
C ILE A 483 -18.87 -5.65 -4.60
N VAL A 484 -18.22 -6.63 -5.25
CA VAL A 484 -18.57 -8.06 -5.16
C VAL A 484 -17.41 -8.80 -4.51
N ILE A 485 -17.68 -9.39 -3.34
CA ILE A 485 -16.75 -10.22 -2.56
C ILE A 485 -17.29 -11.64 -2.58
N ARG A 486 -16.69 -12.53 -3.40
CA ARG A 486 -17.27 -13.87 -3.57
C ARG A 486 -16.24 -14.98 -3.58
N ASN A 487 -16.66 -16.16 -3.11
CA ASN A 487 -15.88 -17.39 -3.14
C ASN A 487 -14.50 -17.28 -2.43
N ASN A 488 -14.31 -16.29 -1.57
CA ASN A 488 -13.06 -16.14 -0.84
C ASN A 488 -13.03 -17.02 0.41
N ARG A 489 -11.83 -17.36 0.84
CA ARG A 489 -11.56 -17.96 2.14
C ARG A 489 -11.00 -16.87 3.06
N PHE A 490 -11.76 -16.57 4.10
CA PHE A 490 -11.26 -15.71 5.17
C PHE A 490 -10.79 -16.60 6.33
N GLY A 491 -9.49 -16.54 6.64
CA GLY A 491 -8.92 -17.08 7.86
C GLY A 491 -9.17 -16.14 9.03
N ASP A 492 -8.44 -16.35 10.14
CA ASP A 492 -8.53 -15.44 11.28
C ASP A 492 -8.12 -14.02 10.85
N CYS A 493 -9.04 -13.09 11.04
CA CYS A 493 -8.82 -11.66 10.86
C CYS A 493 -9.09 -10.94 12.18
N ASN A 494 -8.57 -9.72 12.32
CA ASN A 494 -8.82 -8.87 13.50
C ASN A 494 -8.23 -9.41 14.82
N TYR A 495 -7.21 -10.27 14.73
CA TYR A 495 -6.63 -10.93 15.90
C TYR A 495 -5.59 -10.07 16.64
N ALA A 496 -5.13 -8.97 16.05
CA ALA A 496 -4.20 -8.06 16.71
C ALA A 496 -4.98 -7.02 17.55
N TYR A 497 -4.96 -5.78 17.16
CA TYR A 497 -5.62 -4.72 17.93
C TYR A 497 -6.85 -4.19 17.19
N PRO A 498 -7.99 -3.98 17.88
CA PRO A 498 -9.25 -3.60 17.22
C PRO A 498 -9.23 -2.29 16.42
N SER A 499 -8.19 -1.45 16.59
CA SER A 499 -8.04 -0.21 15.81
C SER A 499 -7.77 -0.44 14.31
N TRP A 500 -7.25 -1.62 13.94
CA TRP A 500 -7.01 -1.97 12.53
C TRP A 500 -8.21 -2.56 11.83
N GLY A 501 -9.32 -2.68 12.53
CA GLY A 501 -10.60 -3.14 12.06
C GLY A 501 -11.46 -3.60 13.22
N LYS A 502 -12.75 -3.77 12.97
CA LYS A 502 -13.74 -4.23 13.97
C LYS A 502 -14.52 -5.44 13.50
N ALA A 503 -14.32 -5.87 12.27
CA ALA A 503 -14.91 -7.05 11.65
C ALA A 503 -13.99 -7.59 10.55
N VAL A 504 -14.25 -8.79 10.06
CA VAL A 504 -13.52 -9.38 8.93
C VAL A 504 -13.65 -8.50 7.69
N ILE A 505 -14.86 -8.02 7.41
CA ILE A 505 -15.15 -7.02 6.38
C ILE A 505 -15.68 -5.77 7.10
N ASP A 506 -14.88 -4.71 7.12
CA ASP A 506 -15.15 -3.50 7.89
C ASP A 506 -15.36 -2.29 6.94
N ILE A 507 -16.63 -1.87 6.82
CA ILE A 507 -17.07 -0.77 5.98
C ILE A 507 -17.34 0.43 6.89
N ASP A 508 -16.35 1.29 7.02
CA ASP A 508 -16.33 2.32 8.07
C ASP A 508 -15.86 3.69 7.52
N PRO A 509 -16.65 4.34 6.66
CA PRO A 509 -16.35 5.70 6.23
C PRO A 509 -16.45 6.66 7.42
N VAL A 510 -15.57 7.64 7.48
CA VAL A 510 -15.55 8.62 8.58
C VAL A 510 -16.55 9.73 8.30
N VAL A 511 -17.82 9.43 8.48
CA VAL A 511 -18.94 10.36 8.30
C VAL A 511 -19.28 11.04 9.64
N LYS A 512 -19.13 12.37 9.72
CA LYS A 512 -19.42 13.13 10.94
C LYS A 512 -20.92 13.18 11.25
N ASN A 513 -21.76 13.27 10.23
CA ASN A 513 -23.20 13.30 10.36
C ASN A 513 -23.81 12.10 9.63
N LEU A 514 -23.90 10.98 10.33
CA LEU A 514 -24.44 9.72 9.83
C LEU A 514 -25.97 9.73 9.93
N ASP A 515 -26.64 10.32 8.94
CA ASP A 515 -28.10 10.39 8.86
C ASP A 515 -28.56 9.94 7.46
N PRO A 516 -29.34 8.86 7.33
CA PRO A 516 -29.83 8.34 6.04
C PRO A 516 -30.57 9.35 5.18
N ARG A 517 -31.12 10.43 5.77
CA ARG A 517 -31.78 11.51 5.03
C ARG A 517 -30.86 12.26 4.07
N TYR A 518 -29.56 12.24 4.32
CA TYR A 518 -28.54 12.81 3.42
C TYR A 518 -28.06 11.81 2.36
N GLY A 519 -28.56 10.57 2.37
CA GLY A 519 -28.11 9.49 1.48
C GLY A 519 -27.05 8.60 2.10
N TYR A 520 -26.45 7.74 1.29
CA TYR A 520 -25.44 6.76 1.71
C TYR A 520 -24.13 7.02 0.98
N TYR A 521 -23.00 6.92 1.71
CA TYR A 521 -21.69 7.16 1.12
C TYR A 521 -21.29 6.04 0.17
N HIS A 522 -21.46 4.77 0.59
CA HIS A 522 -21.20 3.61 -0.25
C HIS A 522 -22.47 3.09 -0.91
N GLY A 523 -22.33 2.56 -2.13
CA GLY A 523 -23.41 1.95 -2.91
C GLY A 523 -23.74 0.53 -2.49
N GLU A 524 -23.66 -0.41 -3.43
CA GLU A 524 -23.99 -1.82 -3.25
C GLU A 524 -22.77 -2.64 -2.88
N ILE A 525 -22.86 -3.45 -1.81
CA ILE A 525 -21.83 -4.42 -1.42
C ILE A 525 -22.47 -5.82 -1.37
N ILE A 526 -21.92 -6.74 -2.16
CA ILE A 526 -22.38 -8.12 -2.28
C ILE A 526 -21.30 -9.04 -1.70
N ILE A 527 -21.66 -9.80 -0.67
CA ILE A 527 -20.79 -10.78 0.02
C ILE A 527 -21.44 -12.14 -0.14
N GLU A 528 -20.94 -12.97 -1.07
CA GLU A 528 -21.60 -14.21 -1.45
C GLU A 528 -20.67 -15.40 -1.60
N GLY A 529 -21.09 -16.58 -1.16
CA GLY A 529 -20.36 -17.84 -1.36
C GLY A 529 -19.02 -17.91 -0.63
N ASN A 530 -18.73 -17.02 0.33
CA ASN A 530 -17.46 -17.00 1.03
C ASN A 530 -17.44 -18.00 2.19
N ARG A 531 -16.24 -18.45 2.52
CA ARG A 531 -16.00 -19.26 3.71
C ARG A 531 -15.22 -18.44 4.74
N PHE A 532 -15.83 -18.25 5.92
CA PHE A 532 -15.22 -17.61 7.08
C PHE A 532 -14.82 -18.65 8.12
N ARG A 533 -13.54 -18.75 8.42
CA ARG A 533 -13.01 -19.51 9.53
C ARG A 533 -12.42 -18.55 10.53
N THR A 534 -13.19 -18.21 11.56
CA THR A 534 -12.88 -17.08 12.46
C THR A 534 -12.88 -17.48 13.95
N PHE A 535 -12.02 -16.84 14.73
CA PHE A 535 -11.99 -16.99 16.19
C PHE A 535 -13.02 -16.11 16.91
N ASP A 536 -13.48 -15.04 16.27
CA ASP A 536 -14.44 -14.08 16.83
C ASP A 536 -15.69 -13.98 15.92
N ARG A 537 -16.73 -13.29 16.38
CA ARG A 537 -18.06 -13.28 15.75
C ARG A 537 -18.23 -12.24 14.67
N GLY A 538 -17.54 -11.10 14.74
CA GLY A 538 -17.74 -9.95 13.86
C GLY A 538 -17.28 -10.22 12.42
N LEU A 539 -18.22 -10.58 11.54
CA LEU A 539 -17.92 -10.84 10.12
C LEU A 539 -18.02 -9.58 9.28
N VAL A 540 -19.11 -8.83 9.44
CA VAL A 540 -19.34 -7.60 8.68
C VAL A 540 -19.77 -6.48 9.61
N ARG A 541 -19.09 -5.35 9.51
CA ARG A 541 -19.51 -4.09 10.09
C ARG A 541 -19.69 -3.08 8.97
N GLY A 542 -20.84 -2.44 8.90
CA GLY A 542 -21.16 -1.54 7.80
C GLY A 542 -21.82 -0.25 8.26
N HIS A 543 -21.30 0.88 7.76
CA HIS A 543 -21.86 2.21 7.98
C HIS A 543 -22.12 2.90 6.65
N SER A 544 -23.25 3.60 6.55
CA SER A 544 -23.61 4.44 5.39
C SER A 544 -23.58 3.68 4.05
N LEU A 545 -24.38 2.60 3.96
CA LEU A 545 -24.50 1.72 2.80
C LEU A 545 -25.86 1.86 2.14
N ALA A 546 -25.92 2.02 0.82
CA ALA A 546 -27.18 1.96 0.09
C ALA A 546 -27.78 0.55 0.11
N ARG A 547 -26.96 -0.48 -0.09
CA ARG A 547 -27.41 -1.87 -0.11
C ARG A 547 -26.34 -2.85 0.34
N LEU A 548 -26.70 -3.81 1.18
CA LEU A 548 -25.89 -4.99 1.52
C LEU A 548 -26.62 -6.26 1.07
N VAL A 549 -25.91 -7.15 0.35
CA VAL A 549 -26.32 -8.53 0.09
C VAL A 549 -25.34 -9.45 0.80
N PHE A 550 -25.83 -10.30 1.71
CA PHE A 550 -25.04 -11.30 2.44
C PHE A 550 -25.65 -12.68 2.26
N ARG A 551 -25.15 -13.49 1.32
CA ARG A 551 -25.80 -14.76 0.97
C ARG A 551 -24.84 -15.91 0.72
N ASP A 552 -25.32 -17.12 0.95
CA ASP A 552 -24.62 -18.39 0.65
C ASP A 552 -23.24 -18.49 1.31
N ASN A 553 -23.01 -17.75 2.41
CA ASN A 553 -21.75 -17.76 3.14
C ASN A 553 -21.72 -18.87 4.19
N ARG A 554 -20.55 -19.49 4.36
CA ARG A 554 -20.31 -20.49 5.38
C ARG A 554 -19.39 -19.97 6.46
N VAL A 555 -19.81 -20.06 7.72
CA VAL A 555 -19.09 -19.57 8.89
C VAL A 555 -18.77 -20.71 9.83
N GLU A 556 -17.49 -20.86 10.19
CA GLU A 556 -16.97 -21.90 11.07
C GLU A 556 -16.03 -21.29 12.12
N PRO A 557 -16.05 -21.78 13.38
CA PRO A 557 -15.09 -21.35 14.38
C PRO A 557 -13.68 -21.88 14.06
N SER A 558 -12.65 -21.07 14.24
CA SER A 558 -11.26 -21.49 14.09
C SER A 558 -10.69 -22.13 15.36
N GLY A 559 -11.06 -21.58 16.52
CA GLY A 559 -10.49 -21.95 17.82
C GLY A 559 -9.01 -21.56 17.99
N THR A 560 -8.46 -20.73 17.11
CA THR A 560 -7.03 -20.34 17.12
C THR A 560 -6.71 -19.36 18.25
N TYR A 561 -7.59 -18.37 18.46
CA TYR A 561 -7.44 -17.33 19.47
C TYR A 561 -8.66 -17.23 20.37
N PRO A 562 -8.52 -16.71 21.60
CA PRO A 562 -9.67 -16.35 22.41
C PRO A 562 -10.42 -15.17 21.78
N PRO A 563 -11.76 -15.13 21.84
CA PRO A 563 -12.52 -13.96 21.40
C PRO A 563 -12.11 -12.69 22.16
N HIS A 564 -12.15 -11.53 21.49
CA HIS A 564 -11.84 -10.24 22.12
C HIS A 564 -12.81 -9.84 23.25
N GLY A 565 -13.95 -10.49 23.32
CA GLY A 565 -15.01 -10.20 24.28
C GLY A 565 -15.94 -9.08 23.80
N GLY A 566 -17.08 -8.94 24.48
CA GLY A 566 -18.17 -8.04 24.09
C GLY A 566 -19.26 -8.75 23.30
N ALA A 567 -20.44 -8.15 23.27
CA ALA A 567 -21.57 -8.65 22.48
C ALA A 567 -21.49 -8.07 21.06
N VAL A 568 -20.77 -8.76 20.19
CA VAL A 568 -20.66 -8.39 18.77
C VAL A 568 -21.55 -9.36 17.98
N GLU A 569 -22.36 -8.84 17.08
CA GLU A 569 -23.16 -9.65 16.17
C GLU A 569 -22.35 -10.03 14.93
N ALA A 570 -22.79 -11.09 14.22
CA ALA A 570 -22.11 -11.52 13.00
C ALA A 570 -22.12 -10.44 11.93
N VAL A 571 -23.21 -9.70 11.83
CA VAL A 571 -23.34 -8.54 10.94
C VAL A 571 -23.88 -7.36 11.73
N GLU A 572 -23.14 -6.24 11.76
CA GLU A 572 -23.56 -4.98 12.39
C GLU A 572 -23.64 -3.86 11.36
N LEU A 573 -24.81 -3.26 11.22
CA LEU A 573 -25.09 -2.22 10.24
C LEU A 573 -25.66 -0.97 10.91
N ARG A 574 -25.22 0.20 10.41
CA ARG A 574 -25.80 1.51 10.78
C ARG A 574 -26.04 2.34 9.54
N ALA A 575 -27.21 2.99 9.47
CA ALA A 575 -27.59 3.78 8.30
C ALA A 575 -27.39 2.98 7.01
N CYS A 576 -28.06 1.83 6.90
CA CYS A 576 -28.08 0.98 5.73
C CYS A 576 -29.48 0.99 5.10
N GLY A 577 -29.58 1.22 3.77
CA GLY A 577 -30.85 1.36 3.07
C GLY A 577 -31.56 0.05 2.84
N GLN A 578 -30.89 -0.88 2.16
CA GLN A 578 -31.44 -2.20 1.85
C GLN A 578 -30.52 -3.30 2.37
N VAL A 579 -31.11 -4.35 2.93
CA VAL A 579 -30.38 -5.52 3.40
C VAL A 579 -31.07 -6.78 2.92
N GLU A 580 -30.31 -7.64 2.25
CA GLU A 580 -30.74 -8.98 1.86
C GLU A 580 -29.77 -10.00 2.43
N ALA A 581 -30.28 -11.01 3.14
CA ALA A 581 -29.48 -12.14 3.60
C ALA A 581 -30.26 -13.44 3.40
N ASP A 582 -29.60 -14.44 2.81
CA ASP A 582 -30.19 -15.75 2.55
C ASP A 582 -29.11 -16.82 2.39
N GLY A 583 -29.45 -18.09 2.59
CA GLY A 583 -28.59 -19.25 2.34
C GLY A 583 -27.32 -19.34 3.20
N ASN A 584 -27.17 -18.51 4.24
CA ASN A 584 -25.99 -18.53 5.08
C ASN A 584 -26.02 -19.64 6.12
N SER A 585 -24.86 -20.25 6.40
CA SER A 585 -24.71 -21.30 7.40
C SER A 585 -23.71 -20.94 8.49
N PHE A 586 -24.07 -21.14 9.75
CA PHE A 586 -23.26 -20.83 10.93
C PHE A 586 -23.05 -22.09 11.78
N ALA A 587 -21.85 -22.68 11.71
CA ALA A 587 -21.53 -23.86 12.49
C ALA A 587 -21.03 -23.47 13.90
N GLY A 588 -21.88 -23.62 14.92
CA GLY A 588 -21.50 -23.37 16.31
C GLY A 588 -21.30 -21.90 16.70
N LEU A 589 -21.67 -20.96 15.83
CA LEU A 589 -21.66 -19.52 16.09
C LEU A 589 -23.07 -18.93 15.89
N PRO A 590 -23.49 -17.93 16.70
CA PRO A 590 -24.77 -17.27 16.46
C PRO A 590 -24.72 -16.43 15.20
N GLY A 591 -25.62 -16.75 14.24
CA GLY A 591 -25.79 -16.00 13.00
C GLY A 591 -26.81 -14.87 13.18
N ARG A 592 -26.42 -13.73 13.75
CA ARG A 592 -27.31 -12.59 13.99
C ARG A 592 -26.86 -11.34 13.26
N LEU A 593 -27.84 -10.58 12.83
CA LEU A 593 -27.67 -9.25 12.21
C LEU A 593 -28.28 -8.19 13.11
N ARG A 594 -27.55 -7.15 13.40
CA ARG A 594 -28.04 -5.92 14.01
C ARG A 594 -28.09 -4.82 12.94
N LEU A 595 -29.28 -4.29 12.69
CA LEU A 595 -29.46 -3.09 11.86
C LEU A 595 -30.03 -1.98 12.75
N ASP A 596 -29.19 -0.99 13.05
CA ASP A 596 -29.47 0.05 14.05
C ASP A 596 -29.93 -0.59 15.38
N ASP A 597 -31.17 -0.42 15.78
CA ASP A 597 -31.72 -1.01 17.02
C ASP A 597 -32.43 -2.37 16.79
N ARG A 598 -32.51 -2.86 15.56
CA ARG A 598 -33.18 -4.12 15.23
C ARG A 598 -32.20 -5.29 15.27
N LEU A 599 -32.61 -6.40 15.90
CA LEU A 599 -31.86 -7.64 15.92
C LEU A 599 -32.63 -8.74 15.17
N LEU A 600 -31.97 -9.43 14.23
CA LEU A 600 -32.53 -10.42 13.33
C LEU A 600 -31.66 -11.69 13.27
N GLU A 601 -32.27 -12.83 13.01
CA GLU A 601 -31.54 -14.09 12.78
C GLU A 601 -31.18 -14.25 11.31
N LEU A 602 -29.92 -14.58 11.02
CA LEU A 602 -29.38 -14.81 9.67
C LEU A 602 -29.52 -16.27 9.18
N SER A 603 -30.09 -17.15 10.01
CA SER A 603 -30.35 -18.54 9.63
C SER A 603 -31.56 -18.71 8.70
N GLY A 604 -32.31 -17.64 8.46
CA GLY A 604 -33.42 -17.54 7.53
C GLY A 604 -33.25 -16.46 6.50
N GLU A 605 -34.25 -16.31 5.63
CA GLU A 605 -34.29 -15.20 4.68
C GLU A 605 -34.56 -13.86 5.40
N VAL A 606 -33.73 -12.88 5.16
CA VAL A 606 -33.88 -11.51 5.66
C VAL A 606 -33.97 -10.56 4.46
N ARG A 607 -35.04 -9.79 4.37
CA ARG A 607 -35.19 -8.70 3.42
C ARG A 607 -35.68 -7.47 4.14
N LEU A 608 -34.87 -6.44 4.15
CA LEU A 608 -35.18 -5.14 4.74
C LEU A 608 -34.93 -4.04 3.71
N GLY A 609 -35.79 -3.04 3.69
CA GLY A 609 -35.73 -1.89 2.79
C GLY A 609 -37.12 -1.45 2.39
N SER A 610 -37.30 -0.19 1.96
CA SER A 610 -38.56 0.28 1.40
C SER A 610 -38.83 -0.39 0.06
N GLU A 611 -40.04 -0.90 -0.09
CA GLU A 611 -40.63 -1.19 -1.41
C GLU A 611 -40.55 0.04 -2.32
#